data_8669fc11c74e21f11cfd60fe9a0501a1
#
_entry.id   8669fc11c74e21f11cfd60fe9a0501a1
#
_cell.length_a   1.000
_cell.length_b   1.000
_cell.length_c   1.000
_cell.angle_alpha   90.00
_cell.angle_beta   90.00
_cell.angle_gamma   90.00
#
_symmetry.space_group_name_H-M   'P 1'
#
loop_
_entity.id
_entity.type
_entity.pdbx_description
1 polymer ?
#
loop_
_entity_poly.entity_id
_entity_poly.type
_entity_poly.pdbx_seq_one_letter_code
_entity_poly.pdbx_strand_id
1 'polypeptide(L)' 'MEIKEAIKIRITELCNEKNITIYELSKLSGIRATTVYSIIDGKSDNPSIISIKKICKGLNISLRNFFNDELFDNID' A
#
# COMPACT_ATOMS: atom_id res chain seq x y z
N MET A 1 3.87 3.82 -15.87
CA MET A 1 3.90 2.61 -15.02
C MET A 1 2.49 2.12 -14.72
N GLU A 2 2.35 0.89 -14.37
CA GLU A 2 1.04 0.34 -14.01
C GLU A 2 0.64 0.75 -12.61
N ILE A 3 -0.67 0.84 -12.36
CA ILE A 3 -1.17 1.27 -11.05
C ILE A 3 -0.73 0.33 -9.91
N LYS A 4 -0.61 -0.96 -10.17
CA LYS A 4 -0.15 -1.90 -9.13
C LYS A 4 1.27 -1.57 -8.67
N GLU A 5 2.12 -1.13 -9.59
CA GLU A 5 3.48 -0.75 -9.25
C GLU A 5 3.50 0.57 -8.46
N ALA A 6 2.67 1.52 -8.86
CA ALA A 6 2.54 2.78 -8.13
C ALA A 6 2.07 2.52 -6.69
N ILE A 7 1.10 1.61 -6.50
CA ILE A 7 0.60 1.24 -5.18
C ILE A 7 1.74 0.62 -4.33
N LYS A 8 2.50 -0.29 -4.92
CA LYS A 8 3.65 -0.90 -4.23
C LYS A 8 4.64 0.15 -3.75
N ILE A 9 5.02 1.05 -4.65
CA ILE A 9 6.00 2.10 -4.33
C ILE A 9 5.45 2.98 -3.21
N ARG A 10 4.18 3.37 -3.32
CA ARG A 10 3.54 4.24 -2.33
C ARG A 10 3.53 3.61 -0.94
N ILE A 11 3.15 2.33 -0.85
CA ILE A 11 3.14 1.61 0.43
C ILE A 11 4.55 1.57 1.01
N THR A 12 5.54 1.24 0.19
CA THR A 12 6.92 1.13 0.62
C THR A 12 7.43 2.48 1.16
N GLU A 13 7.16 3.56 0.44
CA GLU A 13 7.57 4.89 0.87
C GLU A 13 6.91 5.29 2.19
N LEU A 14 5.61 5.03 2.33
CA LEU A 14 4.89 5.37 3.55
C LEU A 14 5.39 4.57 4.75
N CYS A 15 5.71 3.29 4.55
CA CYS A 15 6.31 2.49 5.61
C CYS A 15 7.66 3.04 6.02
N ASN A 16 8.48 3.44 5.05
CA ASN A 16 9.79 4.03 5.33
C ASN A 16 9.66 5.35 6.11
N GLU A 17 8.72 6.19 5.72
CA GLU A 17 8.47 7.45 6.43
C GLU A 17 8.08 7.23 7.88
N LYS A 18 7.29 6.19 8.13
CA LYS A 18 6.80 5.87 9.47
C LYS A 18 7.74 4.93 10.23
N ASN A 19 8.80 4.51 9.57
CA ASN A 19 9.81 3.64 10.16
C ASN A 19 9.20 2.32 10.67
N ILE A 20 8.35 1.72 9.86
CA ILE A 20 7.74 0.42 10.14
C ILE A 20 8.07 -0.57 9.03
N THR A 21 8.07 -1.84 9.37
CA THR A 21 8.26 -2.91 8.40
C THR A 21 6.93 -3.28 7.74
N ILE A 22 7.01 -4.01 6.62
CA ILE A 22 5.80 -4.53 5.97
C ILE A 22 5.04 -5.46 6.89
N TYR A 23 5.76 -6.27 7.69
CA TYR A 23 5.11 -7.16 8.65
C TYR A 23 4.34 -6.37 9.72
N GLU A 24 4.95 -5.30 10.24
CA GLU A 24 4.28 -4.42 11.21
C GLU A 24 3.05 -3.78 10.58
N LEU A 25 3.14 -3.37 9.32
CA LEU A 25 2.00 -2.81 8.59
C LEU A 25 0.85 -3.81 8.54
N SER A 26 1.13 -5.09 8.26
CA SER A 26 0.09 -6.12 8.21
C SER A 26 -0.62 -6.23 9.55
N LYS A 27 0.12 -6.18 10.64
CA LYS A 27 -0.46 -6.21 11.98
C LYS A 27 -1.35 -5.01 12.26
N LEU A 28 -0.86 -3.83 11.94
CA LEU A 28 -1.60 -2.58 12.14
C LEU A 28 -2.85 -2.49 11.27
N SER A 29 -2.79 -3.10 10.10
CA SER A 29 -3.88 -3.07 9.12
C SER A 29 -4.92 -4.16 9.34
N GLY A 30 -4.62 -5.16 10.16
CA GLY A 30 -5.52 -6.27 10.41
C GLY A 30 -5.69 -7.18 9.19
N ILE A 31 -4.70 -7.25 8.32
CA ILE A 31 -4.71 -8.16 7.17
C ILE A 31 -3.49 -9.08 7.26
N ARG A 32 -3.58 -10.21 6.56
CA ARG A 32 -2.52 -11.20 6.59
C ARG A 32 -1.24 -10.65 5.95
N ALA A 33 -0.11 -10.97 6.56
CA ALA A 33 1.19 -10.58 6.01
C ALA A 33 1.36 -11.09 4.58
N THR A 34 0.89 -12.31 4.29
CA THR A 34 0.97 -12.88 2.94
C THR A 34 0.24 -12.02 1.91
N THR A 35 -0.89 -11.43 2.30
CA THR A 35 -1.64 -10.54 1.42
C THR A 35 -0.86 -9.27 1.11
N VAL A 36 -0.26 -8.67 2.14
CA VAL A 36 0.54 -7.45 1.94
C VAL A 36 1.77 -7.76 1.10
N TYR A 37 2.46 -8.86 1.38
CA TYR A 37 3.63 -9.26 0.59
C TYR A 37 3.27 -9.54 -0.87
N SER A 38 2.08 -10.11 -1.12
CA SER A 38 1.63 -10.33 -2.50
C SER A 38 1.48 -9.02 -3.26
N ILE A 39 0.98 -7.98 -2.60
CA ILE A 39 0.86 -6.65 -3.20
C ILE A 39 2.25 -6.09 -3.48
N ILE A 40 3.16 -6.19 -2.52
CA ILE A 40 4.52 -5.66 -2.64
C ILE A 40 5.33 -6.42 -3.69
N ASP A 41 5.18 -7.74 -3.74
CA ASP A 41 5.94 -8.58 -4.68
C ASP A 41 5.37 -8.58 -6.10
N GLY A 42 4.26 -7.87 -6.31
CA GLY A 42 3.64 -7.79 -7.63
C GLY A 42 2.91 -9.04 -8.06
N LYS A 43 2.66 -9.97 -7.14
CA LYS A 43 1.92 -11.20 -7.44
C LYS A 43 0.42 -10.95 -7.50
N SER A 44 -0.05 -9.90 -6.82
CA SER A 44 -1.43 -9.49 -6.86
C SER A 44 -1.60 -8.41 -7.93
N ASP A 45 -2.27 -8.75 -9.01
CA ASP A 45 -2.52 -7.79 -10.10
C ASP A 45 -3.63 -6.81 -9.77
N ASN A 46 -4.44 -7.14 -8.77
CA ASN A 46 -5.63 -6.36 -8.48
C ASN A 46 -5.89 -6.31 -6.97
N PRO A 47 -5.05 -5.55 -6.24
CA PRO A 47 -5.32 -5.35 -4.81
C PRO A 47 -6.65 -4.63 -4.65
N SER A 48 -7.53 -5.15 -3.78
CA SER A 48 -8.85 -4.57 -3.61
C SER A 48 -8.78 -3.23 -2.91
N ILE A 49 -9.75 -2.36 -3.18
CA ILE A 49 -9.84 -1.08 -2.50
C ILE A 49 -10.07 -1.27 -1.00
N ILE A 50 -10.72 -2.37 -0.61
CA ILE A 50 -10.91 -2.71 0.80
C ILE A 50 -9.54 -2.96 1.46
N SER A 51 -8.68 -3.72 0.80
CA SER A 51 -7.32 -3.98 1.32
C SER A 51 -6.53 -2.68 1.45
N ILE A 52 -6.62 -1.82 0.45
CA ILE A 52 -5.93 -0.52 0.47
C ILE A 52 -6.47 0.35 1.60
N LYS A 53 -7.78 0.35 1.82
CA LYS A 53 -8.37 1.08 2.93
C LYS A 53 -7.85 0.59 4.28
N LYS A 54 -7.72 -0.72 4.44
CA LYS A 54 -7.16 -1.30 5.67
C LYS A 54 -5.70 -0.90 5.86
N ILE A 55 -4.93 -0.90 4.77
CA ILE A 55 -3.53 -0.44 4.81
C ILE A 55 -3.47 1.02 5.23
N CYS A 56 -4.33 1.87 4.68
CA CYS A 56 -4.41 3.27 5.07
C CYS A 56 -4.71 3.43 6.56
N LYS A 57 -5.61 2.60 7.08
CA LYS A 57 -5.92 2.61 8.50
C LYS A 57 -4.68 2.25 9.34
N GLY A 58 -3.94 1.23 8.91
CA GLY A 58 -2.70 0.84 9.57
C GLY A 58 -1.65 1.94 9.53
N LEU A 59 -1.62 2.71 8.44
CA LEU A 59 -0.70 3.84 8.28
C LEU A 59 -1.23 5.13 8.90
N ASN A 60 -2.46 5.12 9.39
CA ASN A 60 -3.12 6.29 9.96
C ASN A 60 -3.21 7.45 8.97
N ILE A 61 -3.59 7.14 7.74
CA ILE A 61 -3.80 8.15 6.70
C ILE A 61 -5.16 7.91 6.02
N SER A 62 -5.66 8.91 5.33
CA SER A 62 -6.88 8.79 4.55
C SER A 62 -6.59 8.17 3.18
N LEU A 63 -7.61 7.63 2.52
CA LEU A 63 -7.48 7.19 1.13
C LEU A 63 -7.05 8.36 0.23
N ARG A 64 -7.58 9.55 0.49
CA ARG A 64 -7.18 10.74 -0.26
C ARG A 64 -5.68 10.97 -0.16
N ASN A 65 -5.12 10.94 1.05
CA ASN A 65 -3.68 11.14 1.25
C ASN A 65 -2.87 10.02 0.60
N PHE A 66 -3.36 8.79 0.67
CA PHE A 66 -2.67 7.68 0.04
C PHE A 66 -2.46 7.94 -1.46
N PHE A 67 -3.51 8.38 -2.15
CA PHE A 67 -3.47 8.60 -3.59
C PHE A 67 -2.99 10.00 -3.99
N ASN A 68 -2.69 10.85 -3.03
CA ASN A 68 -2.20 12.21 -3.31
C ASN A 68 -0.68 12.18 -3.48
N ASP A 69 -0.24 11.66 -4.63
CA ASP A 69 1.18 11.53 -4.95
C ASP A 69 1.34 11.50 -6.47
N GLU A 70 2.46 12.05 -6.94
CA GLU A 70 2.77 12.09 -8.36
C GLU A 70 2.82 10.72 -9.01
N LEU A 71 3.07 9.68 -8.22
CA LEU A 71 3.06 8.30 -8.73
C LEU A 71 1.78 7.97 -9.48
N PHE A 72 0.66 8.53 -9.04
CA PHE A 72 -0.64 8.21 -9.61
C PHE A 72 -1.03 9.11 -10.78
N ASP A 73 -0.23 10.13 -11.06
CA ASP A 73 -0.48 11.03 -12.19
C ASP A 73 0.06 10.47 -13.50
N ASN A 74 0.99 9.53 -13.43
CA ASN A 74 1.68 8.98 -14.61
C ASN A 74 1.44 7.48 -14.79
N ILE A 75 0.27 7.02 -14.43
CA ILE A 75 -0.10 5.60 -14.60
C ILE A 75 -0.84 5.38 -15.90
N ASP A 76 -0.69 4.19 -16.46
CA ASP A 76 -1.36 3.78 -17.70
C ASP A 76 -2.83 3.45 -17.46
#